data_8ad5f243079adb6ce6815ea779cb3d41
#
_entry.id   8ad5f243079adb6ce6815ea779cb3d41
#
_cell.length_a   1.000
_cell.length_b   1.000
_cell.length_c   1.000
_cell.angle_alpha   90.00
_cell.angle_beta   90.00
_cell.angle_gamma   90.00
#
_symmetry.space_group_name_H-M   'P 1'
#
loop_
_entity.id
_entity.type
_entity.pdbx_description
1 polymer ?
#
loop_
_entity_poly.entity_id
_entity_poly.type
_entity_poly.pdbx_seq_one_letter_code
_entity_poly.pdbx_strand_id
1 'polypeptide(L)'
;MSISQHQTASGRPLRVAPAWVGAPTQAAPDGHLLPVRDAVWIWSVRRFARLALWALPAAAVLYGWFTLGVQVPPGPLPVGLLAGWLATISLIALAGLLAGSRTRRCALLGLLTALAGAIVLLPLAALPDGGAHDAITLTPAQIDMLVTVGCAAGATGVLLLGWAVFRSRLVNPADGILLMLAAIAIGAGTHAVKPIPTVGALLLLAAGMGLAWTGGRLLPRS
;
A
#
# COMPACT_ATOMS: atom_id res chain seq x y z
N MET A 1 -26.21 -19.82 -46.87
CA MET A 1 -26.47 -18.61 -46.12
C MET A 1 -25.12 -18.08 -45.58
N SER A 2 -24.56 -17.09 -46.23
CA SER A 2 -23.26 -16.51 -45.91
C SER A 2 -23.52 -15.35 -44.98
N ILE A 3 -23.11 -15.47 -43.70
CA ILE A 3 -23.18 -14.39 -42.75
C ILE A 3 -21.95 -13.52 -42.97
N SER A 4 -22.12 -12.42 -43.70
CA SER A 4 -21.11 -11.38 -43.82
C SER A 4 -20.86 -10.77 -42.43
N GLN A 5 -19.74 -11.11 -41.82
CA GLN A 5 -19.22 -10.38 -40.69
C GLN A 5 -18.68 -9.02 -41.17
N HIS A 6 -19.53 -8.01 -41.22
CA HIS A 6 -19.08 -6.63 -41.19
C HIS A 6 -18.59 -6.32 -39.80
N GLN A 7 -17.40 -6.73 -39.46
CA GLN A 7 -16.64 -6.14 -38.38
C GLN A 7 -16.17 -4.78 -38.86
N THR A 8 -16.94 -3.77 -38.51
CA THR A 8 -16.52 -2.39 -38.60
C THR A 8 -15.25 -2.21 -37.75
N ALA A 9 -14.16 -1.98 -38.46
CA ALA A 9 -12.85 -1.73 -37.90
C ALA A 9 -12.77 -0.35 -37.20
N SER A 10 -13.53 -0.14 -36.16
CA SER A 10 -13.21 0.90 -35.17
C SER A 10 -12.60 0.26 -33.92
N GLY A 11 -11.82 -0.77 -34.13
CA GLY A 11 -11.06 -1.44 -33.09
C GLY A 11 -9.92 -0.58 -32.62
N ARG A 12 -10.19 0.37 -31.73
CA ARG A 12 -9.18 0.70 -30.74
C ARG A 12 -8.93 -0.59 -29.96
N PRO A 13 -7.71 -1.16 -30.03
CA PRO A 13 -7.41 -2.32 -29.21
C PRO A 13 -7.69 -1.91 -27.79
N LEU A 14 -8.65 -2.59 -27.14
CA LEU A 14 -8.81 -2.52 -25.70
C LEU A 14 -7.44 -2.84 -25.11
N ARG A 15 -6.71 -1.81 -24.72
CA ARG A 15 -5.49 -1.94 -23.92
C ARG A 15 -5.89 -2.39 -22.52
N VAL A 16 -6.40 -3.59 -22.43
CA VAL A 16 -6.52 -4.33 -21.18
C VAL A 16 -5.26 -5.16 -21.04
N ALA A 17 -4.12 -4.48 -21.03
CA ALA A 17 -2.95 -5.06 -20.42
C ALA A 17 -3.02 -4.70 -18.95
N PRO A 18 -3.30 -5.66 -18.04
CA PRO A 18 -3.09 -5.41 -16.63
C PRO A 18 -1.62 -5.09 -16.46
N ALA A 19 -1.36 -3.92 -15.90
CA ALA A 19 -0.03 -3.34 -15.80
C ALA A 19 0.96 -4.16 -14.95
N TRP A 20 0.56 -5.25 -14.40
CA TRP A 20 1.35 -6.11 -13.51
C TRP A 20 1.52 -7.56 -13.96
N VAL A 21 0.77 -8.00 -14.91
CA VAL A 21 1.16 -9.18 -15.66
C VAL A 21 2.00 -8.64 -16.79
N GLY A 22 3.30 -8.87 -16.76
CA GLY A 22 4.19 -8.47 -17.84
C GLY A 22 3.47 -8.78 -19.14
N ALA A 23 3.08 -7.74 -19.89
CA ALA A 23 2.37 -7.91 -21.11
C ALA A 23 3.19 -8.92 -21.92
N PRO A 24 2.61 -10.02 -22.38
CA PRO A 24 3.29 -10.87 -23.34
C PRO A 24 3.63 -9.94 -24.50
N THR A 25 4.90 -9.59 -24.61
CA THR A 25 5.42 -8.63 -25.59
C THR A 25 5.32 -9.16 -27.01
N GLN A 26 4.76 -10.34 -27.16
CA GLN A 26 4.46 -10.95 -28.43
C GLN A 26 3.08 -11.59 -28.33
N ALA A 27 2.11 -11.03 -29.06
CA ALA A 27 0.96 -11.80 -29.45
C ALA A 27 1.52 -13.02 -30.23
N ALA A 28 1.49 -14.19 -29.61
CA ALA A 28 1.78 -15.41 -30.31
C ALA A 28 0.82 -15.46 -31.49
N PRO A 29 1.31 -15.70 -32.71
CA PRO A 29 0.47 -15.71 -33.95
C PRO A 29 -0.62 -16.78 -33.91
N ASP A 30 -0.52 -17.72 -33.02
CA ASP A 30 -1.43 -18.85 -32.92
C ASP A 30 -2.27 -18.66 -31.64
N GLY A 31 -3.41 -18.04 -31.75
CA GLY A 31 -4.40 -17.76 -30.70
C GLY A 31 -4.51 -18.78 -29.53
N HIS A 32 -3.40 -19.14 -28.94
CA HIS A 32 -3.32 -20.05 -27.83
C HIS A 32 -4.02 -19.41 -26.62
N LEU A 33 -5.16 -19.93 -26.30
CA LEU A 33 -5.84 -19.70 -25.04
C LEU A 33 -4.80 -19.91 -23.93
N LEU A 34 -4.65 -18.92 -23.05
CA LEU A 34 -3.82 -19.05 -21.85
C LEU A 34 -4.19 -20.37 -21.16
N PRO A 35 -3.21 -21.19 -20.78
CA PRO A 35 -3.51 -22.44 -20.09
C PRO A 35 -4.39 -22.10 -18.87
N VAL A 36 -5.42 -22.89 -18.63
CA VAL A 36 -6.43 -22.70 -17.59
C VAL A 36 -5.77 -22.42 -16.22
N ARG A 37 -4.61 -23.04 -15.98
CA ARG A 37 -3.80 -22.84 -14.76
C ARG A 37 -3.36 -21.39 -14.61
N ASP A 38 -2.90 -20.74 -15.66
CA ASP A 38 -2.44 -19.34 -15.63
C ASP A 38 -3.62 -18.38 -15.51
N ALA A 39 -4.74 -18.69 -16.14
CA ALA A 39 -5.97 -17.92 -15.97
C ALA A 39 -6.50 -17.97 -14.55
N VAL A 40 -6.49 -19.13 -13.89
CA VAL A 40 -6.89 -19.29 -12.48
C VAL A 40 -5.93 -18.55 -11.56
N TRP A 41 -4.63 -18.61 -11.82
CA TRP A 41 -3.63 -17.91 -11.02
C TRP A 41 -3.79 -16.39 -11.13
N ILE A 42 -3.95 -15.86 -12.33
CA ILE A 42 -4.21 -14.43 -12.58
C ILE A 42 -5.50 -13.98 -11.88
N TRP A 43 -6.54 -14.80 -11.91
CA TRP A 43 -7.81 -14.47 -11.26
C TRP A 43 -7.69 -14.43 -9.74
N SER A 44 -7.01 -15.39 -9.13
CA SER A 44 -6.79 -15.44 -7.67
C SER A 44 -5.94 -14.25 -7.19
N VAL A 45 -4.88 -13.89 -7.91
CA VAL A 45 -4.04 -12.74 -7.59
C VAL A 45 -4.82 -11.42 -7.68
N ARG A 46 -5.68 -11.27 -8.70
CA ARG A 46 -6.54 -10.09 -8.83
C ARG A 46 -7.55 -9.97 -7.69
N ARG A 47 -8.16 -11.07 -7.30
CA ARG A 47 -9.08 -11.09 -6.15
C ARG A 47 -8.37 -10.71 -4.86
N PHE A 48 -7.20 -11.27 -4.63
CA PHE A 48 -6.36 -10.94 -3.47
C PHE A 48 -5.94 -9.46 -3.46
N ALA A 49 -5.49 -8.92 -4.59
CA ALA A 49 -5.11 -7.52 -4.69
C ALA A 49 -6.26 -6.56 -4.37
N ARG A 50 -7.49 -6.91 -4.79
CA ARG A 50 -8.68 -6.11 -4.46
C ARG A 50 -8.94 -6.08 -2.95
N LEU A 51 -8.85 -7.23 -2.28
CA LEU A 51 -9.01 -7.33 -0.83
C LEU A 51 -7.86 -6.61 -0.10
N ALA A 52 -6.64 -6.75 -0.61
CA ALA A 52 -5.46 -6.12 -0.03
C ALA A 52 -5.51 -4.59 -0.04
N LEU A 53 -6.18 -3.96 -1.01
CA LEU A 53 -6.39 -2.51 -1.01
C LEU A 53 -7.34 -2.05 0.11
N TRP A 54 -8.31 -2.89 0.50
CA TRP A 54 -9.18 -2.61 1.64
C TRP A 54 -8.47 -2.73 2.99
N ALA A 55 -7.29 -3.35 3.01
CA ALA A 55 -6.47 -3.39 4.22
C ALA A 55 -5.93 -1.99 4.62
N LEU A 56 -5.79 -1.04 3.66
CA LEU A 56 -5.31 0.31 3.98
C LEU A 56 -6.29 1.12 4.84
N PRO A 57 -7.58 1.25 4.50
CA PRO A 57 -8.52 1.91 5.39
C PRO A 57 -8.68 1.19 6.73
N ALA A 58 -8.63 -0.16 6.76
CA ALA A 58 -8.64 -0.90 8.01
C ALA A 58 -7.41 -0.59 8.88
N ALA A 59 -6.22 -0.55 8.28
CA ALA A 59 -4.99 -0.13 8.96
C ALA A 59 -5.09 1.29 9.52
N ALA A 60 -5.69 2.22 8.75
CA ALA A 60 -5.86 3.61 9.16
C ALA A 60 -6.79 3.74 10.38
N VAL A 61 -7.88 2.97 10.43
CA VAL A 61 -8.78 2.93 11.59
C VAL A 61 -8.05 2.40 12.84
N LEU A 62 -7.31 1.30 12.71
CA LEU A 62 -6.55 0.72 13.82
C LEU A 62 -5.43 1.66 14.27
N TYR A 63 -4.76 2.33 13.35
CA TYR A 63 -3.73 3.31 13.68
C TYR A 63 -4.35 4.54 14.39
N GLY A 64 -5.50 5.03 13.94
CA GLY A 64 -6.25 6.08 14.62
C GLY A 64 -6.65 5.68 16.03
N TRP A 65 -7.10 4.45 16.23
CA TRP A 65 -7.38 3.88 17.54
C TRP A 65 -6.14 3.89 18.44
N PHE A 66 -5.03 3.43 17.91
CA PHE A 66 -3.74 3.43 18.60
C PHE A 66 -3.31 4.84 19.05
N THR A 67 -3.45 5.85 18.17
CA THR A 67 -3.05 7.24 18.47
C THR A 67 -3.96 7.93 19.49
N LEU A 68 -5.21 7.49 19.63
CA LEU A 68 -6.12 8.00 20.66
C LEU A 68 -5.79 7.49 22.06
N GLY A 69 -4.90 6.50 22.20
CA GLY A 69 -4.46 5.97 23.48
C GLY A 69 -5.58 5.29 24.28
N VAL A 70 -6.59 4.76 23.58
CA VAL A 70 -7.73 4.08 24.23
C VAL A 70 -7.26 2.77 24.83
N GLN A 71 -7.28 2.68 26.15
CA GLN A 71 -6.86 1.50 26.93
C GLN A 71 -7.99 0.46 27.07
N VAL A 72 -8.54 0.04 25.93
CA VAL A 72 -9.52 -1.06 25.92
C VAL A 72 -8.82 -2.34 25.45
N PRO A 73 -9.07 -3.52 26.05
CA PRO A 73 -8.52 -4.78 25.55
C PRO A 73 -8.81 -4.94 24.05
N PRO A 74 -7.83 -5.35 23.24
CA PRO A 74 -6.60 -6.07 23.55
C PRO A 74 -5.34 -5.23 23.86
N GLY A 75 -5.45 -3.94 24.09
CA GLY A 75 -4.32 -3.04 24.35
C GLY A 75 -3.70 -2.40 23.11
N PRO A 76 -2.87 -1.36 23.27
CA PRO A 76 -2.34 -0.57 22.15
C PRO A 76 -1.31 -1.34 21.29
N LEU A 77 -0.47 -2.20 21.89
CA LEU A 77 0.58 -2.91 21.16
C LEU A 77 0.05 -3.84 20.06
N PRO A 78 -0.87 -4.80 20.33
CA PRO A 78 -1.37 -5.67 19.28
C PRO A 78 -2.16 -4.93 18.21
N VAL A 79 -2.84 -3.83 18.56
CA VAL A 79 -3.56 -2.99 17.60
C VAL A 79 -2.59 -2.28 16.67
N GLY A 80 -1.49 -1.72 17.21
CA GLY A 80 -0.43 -1.09 16.42
C GLY A 80 0.28 -2.05 15.47
N LEU A 81 0.60 -3.26 15.94
CA LEU A 81 1.21 -4.32 15.13
C LEU A 81 0.27 -4.76 13.99
N LEU A 82 -1.01 -4.95 14.29
CA LEU A 82 -2.00 -5.32 13.29
C LEU A 82 -2.19 -4.22 12.24
N ALA A 83 -2.23 -2.96 12.68
CA ALA A 83 -2.29 -1.81 11.78
C ALA A 83 -1.07 -1.77 10.84
N GLY A 84 0.14 -1.96 11.37
CA GLY A 84 1.38 -2.02 10.59
C GLY A 84 1.38 -3.16 9.58
N TRP A 85 0.90 -4.33 9.97
CA TRP A 85 0.81 -5.50 9.09
C TRP A 85 -0.19 -5.28 7.94
N LEU A 86 -1.37 -4.78 8.24
CA LEU A 86 -2.38 -4.46 7.22
C LEU A 86 -1.89 -3.34 6.28
N ALA A 87 -1.21 -2.33 6.81
CA ALA A 87 -0.58 -1.28 6.01
C ALA A 87 0.45 -1.88 5.05
N THR A 88 1.31 -2.76 5.51
CA THR A 88 2.33 -3.43 4.69
C THR A 88 1.71 -4.21 3.53
N ILE A 89 0.66 -5.00 3.80
CA ILE A 89 -0.06 -5.75 2.76
C ILE A 89 -0.63 -4.81 1.70
N SER A 90 -1.24 -3.69 2.13
CA SER A 90 -1.83 -2.73 1.22
C SER A 90 -0.78 -1.97 0.40
N LEU A 91 0.38 -1.61 0.99
CA LEU A 91 1.47 -0.96 0.27
C LEU A 91 2.09 -1.87 -0.78
N ILE A 92 2.23 -3.18 -0.50
CA ILE A 92 2.67 -4.19 -1.48
C ILE A 92 1.67 -4.27 -2.64
N ALA A 93 0.37 -4.33 -2.35
CA ALA A 93 -0.67 -4.36 -3.37
C ALA A 93 -0.68 -3.08 -4.22
N LEU A 94 -0.51 -1.91 -3.59
CA LEU A 94 -0.44 -0.61 -4.26
C LEU A 94 0.79 -0.52 -5.17
N ALA A 95 1.95 -0.94 -4.70
CA ALA A 95 3.18 -0.99 -5.50
C ALA A 95 3.03 -1.97 -6.68
N GLY A 96 2.37 -3.11 -6.48
CA GLY A 96 1.99 -4.06 -7.53
C GLY A 96 1.11 -3.43 -8.60
N LEU A 97 0.09 -2.66 -8.22
CA LEU A 97 -0.76 -1.90 -9.17
C LEU A 97 0.06 -0.89 -10.00
N LEU A 98 1.04 -0.25 -9.37
CA LEU A 98 1.89 0.75 -10.02
C LEU A 98 3.02 0.13 -10.83
N ALA A 99 3.28 -1.18 -10.73
CA ALA A 99 4.39 -1.86 -11.39
C ALA A 99 4.36 -1.75 -12.93
N GLY A 100 3.17 -1.62 -13.53
CA GLY A 100 3.01 -1.40 -14.97
C GLY A 100 2.99 0.07 -15.41
N SER A 101 3.11 1.02 -14.48
CA SER A 101 3.10 2.45 -14.79
C SER A 101 4.51 2.99 -15.07
N ARG A 102 4.57 4.20 -15.67
CA ARG A 102 5.84 4.92 -15.84
C ARG A 102 6.52 5.24 -14.49
N THR A 103 5.78 5.19 -13.39
CA THR A 103 6.25 5.48 -12.04
C THR A 103 6.74 4.25 -11.28
N ARG A 104 6.89 3.10 -11.96
CA ARG A 104 7.31 1.82 -11.36
C ARG A 104 8.55 1.95 -10.45
N ARG A 105 9.60 2.65 -10.91
CA ARG A 105 10.84 2.82 -10.12
C ARG A 105 10.58 3.57 -8.82
N CYS A 106 9.79 4.65 -8.88
CA CYS A 106 9.43 5.43 -7.71
C CYS A 106 8.57 4.61 -6.73
N ALA A 107 7.62 3.83 -7.25
CA ALA A 107 6.78 2.96 -6.43
C ALA A 107 7.59 1.84 -5.75
N LEU A 108 8.55 1.22 -6.45
CA LEU A 108 9.43 0.21 -5.87
C LEU A 108 10.35 0.79 -4.81
N LEU A 109 10.97 1.95 -5.06
CA LEU A 109 11.79 2.65 -4.06
C LEU A 109 10.96 3.03 -2.84
N GLY A 110 9.74 3.55 -3.05
CA GLY A 110 8.82 3.87 -1.96
C GLY A 110 8.44 2.65 -1.13
N LEU A 111 8.16 1.51 -1.77
CA LEU A 111 7.89 0.26 -1.06
C LEU A 111 9.09 -0.22 -0.26
N LEU A 112 10.28 -0.25 -0.85
CA LEU A 112 11.49 -0.72 -0.18
C LEU A 112 11.85 0.15 1.02
N THR A 113 11.74 1.48 0.90
CA THR A 113 11.99 2.40 2.03
C THR A 113 10.94 2.27 3.12
N ALA A 114 9.66 2.07 2.77
CA ALA A 114 8.60 1.82 3.75
C ALA A 114 8.83 0.51 4.50
N LEU A 115 9.21 -0.56 3.80
CA LEU A 115 9.53 -1.85 4.41
C LEU A 115 10.77 -1.77 5.29
N ALA A 116 11.82 -1.05 4.87
CA ALA A 116 13.00 -0.84 5.68
C ALA A 116 12.66 -0.14 7.00
N GLY A 117 11.81 0.90 6.97
CA GLY A 117 11.29 1.54 8.16
C GLY A 117 10.52 0.58 9.07
N ALA A 118 9.64 -0.24 8.50
CA ALA A 118 8.88 -1.24 9.24
C ALA A 118 9.79 -2.29 9.91
N ILE A 119 10.82 -2.76 9.20
CA ILE A 119 11.79 -3.74 9.75
C ILE A 119 12.58 -3.15 10.92
N VAL A 120 12.94 -1.87 10.87
CA VAL A 120 13.64 -1.20 11.97
C VAL A 120 12.72 -1.04 13.20
N LEU A 121 11.43 -0.74 12.98
CA LEU A 121 10.47 -0.52 14.07
C LEU A 121 9.94 -1.82 14.69
N LEU A 122 9.93 -2.93 13.96
CA LEU A 122 9.35 -4.18 14.41
C LEU A 122 10.03 -4.76 15.67
N PRO A 123 11.37 -4.83 15.78
CA PRO A 123 12.03 -5.27 17.00
C PRO A 123 11.71 -4.36 18.20
N LEU A 124 11.62 -3.04 17.98
CA LEU A 124 11.32 -2.08 19.03
C LEU A 124 9.90 -2.22 19.58
N ALA A 125 8.93 -2.57 18.68
CA ALA A 125 7.56 -2.83 19.09
C ALA A 125 7.39 -4.19 19.81
N ALA A 126 8.32 -5.12 19.63
CA ALA A 126 8.29 -6.43 20.28
C ALA A 126 8.91 -6.44 21.69
N LEU A 127 9.59 -5.35 22.09
CA LEU A 127 10.20 -5.25 23.41
C LEU A 127 9.13 -5.02 24.49
N PRO A 128 9.09 -5.83 25.55
CA PRO A 128 8.15 -5.61 26.65
C PRO A 128 8.51 -4.34 27.43
N ASP A 129 7.49 -3.55 27.77
CA ASP A 129 7.63 -2.38 28.63
C ASP A 129 8.24 -2.78 29.98
N GLY A 130 9.48 -2.37 30.24
CA GLY A 130 10.13 -2.53 31.54
C GLY A 130 11.15 -3.66 31.71
N GLY A 131 11.27 -4.61 30.75
CA GLY A 131 12.27 -5.72 30.84
C GLY A 131 13.44 -5.61 29.87
N ALA A 132 13.35 -4.67 28.94
CA ALA A 132 14.29 -4.56 27.83
C ALA A 132 15.64 -3.94 28.19
N HIS A 133 15.75 -3.23 29.31
CA HIS A 133 16.99 -2.58 29.70
C HIS A 133 18.10 -3.57 30.07
N ASP A 134 17.74 -4.76 30.56
CA ASP A 134 18.73 -5.78 30.95
C ASP A 134 19.09 -6.73 29.81
N ALA A 135 18.23 -6.83 28.78
CA ALA A 135 18.42 -7.78 27.68
C ALA A 135 19.09 -7.17 26.44
N ILE A 136 19.03 -5.83 26.28
CA ILE A 136 19.59 -5.14 25.12
C ILE A 136 20.50 -4.01 25.61
N THR A 137 21.76 -4.05 25.18
CA THR A 137 22.81 -3.06 25.50
C THR A 137 22.62 -1.69 24.80
N LEU A 138 21.39 -1.37 24.35
CA LEU A 138 21.09 -0.11 23.69
C LEU A 138 20.77 0.99 24.71
N THR A 139 21.41 2.13 24.55
CA THR A 139 21.10 3.32 25.34
C THR A 139 19.75 3.92 24.94
N PRO A 140 19.03 4.63 25.83
CA PRO A 140 17.77 5.30 25.50
C PRO A 140 17.89 6.23 24.28
N ALA A 141 19.02 6.91 24.12
CA ALA A 141 19.29 7.77 22.97
C ALA A 141 19.39 6.98 21.65
N GLN A 142 19.94 5.75 21.67
CA GLN A 142 20.00 4.88 20.50
C GLN A 142 18.61 4.37 20.12
N ILE A 143 17.78 4.04 21.08
CA ILE A 143 16.39 3.63 20.83
C ILE A 143 15.62 4.78 20.19
N ASP A 144 15.69 5.99 20.73
CA ASP A 144 15.03 7.18 20.17
C ASP A 144 15.51 7.49 18.75
N MET A 145 16.81 7.37 18.50
CA MET A 145 17.37 7.51 17.15
C MET A 145 16.82 6.44 16.19
N LEU A 146 16.75 5.17 16.59
CA LEU A 146 16.21 4.09 15.77
C LEU A 146 14.72 4.30 15.46
N VAL A 147 13.93 4.72 16.46
CA VAL A 147 12.52 5.07 16.27
C VAL A 147 12.38 6.20 15.26
N THR A 148 13.15 7.27 15.43
CA THR A 148 13.11 8.44 14.54
C THR A 148 13.50 8.05 13.10
N VAL A 149 14.58 7.30 12.92
CA VAL A 149 15.04 6.83 11.60
C VAL A 149 14.02 5.88 10.97
N GLY A 150 13.48 4.94 11.73
CA GLY A 150 12.46 4.00 11.26
C GLY A 150 11.17 4.71 10.81
N CYS A 151 10.68 5.65 11.61
CA CYS A 151 9.51 6.47 11.28
C CYS A 151 9.77 7.36 10.05
N ALA A 152 10.93 8.01 9.97
CA ALA A 152 11.31 8.84 8.83
C ALA A 152 11.42 8.02 7.54
N ALA A 153 12.02 6.83 7.59
CA ALA A 153 12.10 5.92 6.46
C ALA A 153 10.70 5.44 6.03
N GLY A 154 9.86 5.04 6.98
CA GLY A 154 8.48 4.63 6.71
C GLY A 154 7.67 5.74 6.06
N ALA A 155 7.70 6.95 6.64
CA ALA A 155 7.00 8.12 6.10
C ALA A 155 7.51 8.50 4.70
N THR A 156 8.83 8.51 4.48
CA THR A 156 9.42 8.77 3.17
C THR A 156 8.98 7.74 2.13
N GLY A 157 8.91 6.47 2.51
CA GLY A 157 8.43 5.40 1.64
C GLY A 157 6.97 5.59 1.22
N VAL A 158 6.08 5.92 2.17
CA VAL A 158 4.67 6.20 1.90
C VAL A 158 4.52 7.48 1.06
N LEU A 159 5.33 8.50 1.30
CA LEU A 159 5.36 9.74 0.52
C LEU A 159 5.73 9.47 -0.95
N LEU A 160 6.77 8.65 -1.19
CA LEU A 160 7.17 8.25 -2.54
C LEU A 160 6.09 7.44 -3.25
N LEU A 161 5.37 6.57 -2.52
CA LEU A 161 4.22 5.84 -3.06
C LEU A 161 3.07 6.78 -3.41
N GLY A 162 2.75 7.75 -2.54
CA GLY A 162 1.75 8.79 -2.81
C GLY A 162 2.10 9.62 -4.05
N TRP A 163 3.37 10.00 -4.19
CA TRP A 163 3.86 10.66 -5.38
C TRP A 163 3.73 9.80 -6.64
N ALA A 164 4.04 8.49 -6.54
CA ALA A 164 3.89 7.55 -7.64
C ALA A 164 2.41 7.40 -8.06
N VAL A 165 1.48 7.36 -7.10
CA VAL A 165 0.02 7.36 -7.34
C VAL A 165 -0.39 8.64 -8.05
N PHE A 166 -0.01 9.80 -7.52
CA PHE A 166 -0.32 11.11 -8.10
C PHE A 166 0.14 11.21 -9.56
N ARG A 167 1.35 10.77 -9.86
CA ARG A 167 1.94 10.86 -11.20
C ARG A 167 1.46 9.77 -12.16
N SER A 168 0.95 8.64 -11.65
CA SER A 168 0.55 7.49 -12.47
C SER A 168 -0.68 7.75 -13.32
N ARG A 169 -1.59 8.64 -12.88
CA ARG A 169 -2.91 8.90 -13.47
C ARG A 169 -3.78 7.66 -13.65
N LEU A 170 -3.42 6.55 -13.02
CA LEU A 170 -4.22 5.31 -13.04
C LEU A 170 -5.38 5.38 -12.03
N VAL A 171 -5.15 6.11 -10.96
CA VAL A 171 -6.06 6.33 -9.84
C VAL A 171 -6.30 7.83 -9.71
N ASN A 172 -7.29 8.23 -8.93
CA ASN A 172 -7.55 9.64 -8.66
C ASN A 172 -6.29 10.32 -8.05
N PRO A 173 -5.76 11.39 -8.65
CA PRO A 173 -4.58 12.07 -8.12
C PRO A 173 -4.78 12.63 -6.71
N ALA A 174 -6.02 12.95 -6.32
CA ALA A 174 -6.34 13.40 -4.97
C ALA A 174 -5.97 12.35 -3.90
N ASP A 175 -6.14 11.06 -4.19
CA ASP A 175 -5.79 9.98 -3.25
C ASP A 175 -4.26 9.93 -3.02
N GLY A 176 -3.48 10.23 -4.08
CA GLY A 176 -2.02 10.36 -3.96
C GLY A 176 -1.61 11.54 -3.07
N ILE A 177 -2.27 12.69 -3.20
CA ILE A 177 -2.02 13.87 -2.35
C ILE A 177 -2.39 13.56 -0.90
N LEU A 178 -3.56 12.95 -0.66
CA LEU A 178 -3.98 12.56 0.69
C LEU A 178 -2.99 11.59 1.33
N LEU A 179 -2.46 10.64 0.56
CA LEU A 179 -1.46 9.70 1.04
C LEU A 179 -0.14 10.41 1.41
N MET A 180 0.30 11.39 0.61
CA MET A 180 1.48 12.19 0.92
C MET A 180 1.28 13.03 2.20
N LEU A 181 0.12 13.68 2.34
CA LEU A 181 -0.19 14.46 3.55
C LEU A 181 -0.29 13.56 4.78
N ALA A 182 -0.88 12.37 4.66
CA ALA A 182 -0.91 11.37 5.72
C ALA A 182 0.52 10.97 6.14
N ALA A 183 1.41 10.72 5.17
CA ALA A 183 2.79 10.34 5.43
C ALA A 183 3.55 11.43 6.21
N ILE A 184 3.36 12.70 5.83
CA ILE A 184 3.96 13.84 6.53
C ILE A 184 3.41 13.95 7.95
N ALA A 185 2.09 13.86 8.14
CA ALA A 185 1.46 13.98 9.44
C ALA A 185 1.86 12.84 10.39
N ILE A 186 1.97 11.60 9.89
CA ILE A 186 2.40 10.44 10.66
C ILE A 186 3.91 10.54 10.97
N GLY A 187 4.75 10.90 9.98
CA GLY A 187 6.19 11.04 10.17
C GLY A 187 6.58 12.18 11.11
N ALA A 188 5.86 13.30 11.06
CA ALA A 188 6.05 14.41 11.99
C ALA A 188 5.51 14.11 13.40
N GLY A 189 4.60 13.17 13.51
CA GLY A 189 3.87 12.87 14.74
C GLY A 189 4.72 12.34 15.89
N THR A 190 5.95 11.86 15.63
CA THR A 190 6.91 11.43 16.66
C THR A 190 7.43 12.62 17.49
N HIS A 191 7.41 13.83 16.93
CA HIS A 191 7.90 15.04 17.57
C HIS A 191 6.82 16.13 17.73
N ALA A 192 5.59 15.85 17.26
CA ALA A 192 4.52 16.83 17.20
C ALA A 192 3.47 16.65 18.29
N VAL A 193 2.64 17.68 18.46
CA VAL A 193 1.53 17.69 19.42
C VAL A 193 0.52 16.57 19.07
N LYS A 194 -0.01 15.91 20.10
CA LYS A 194 -0.94 14.75 20.02
C LYS A 194 -2.00 14.71 18.90
N PRO A 195 -2.62 15.82 18.44
CA PRO A 195 -3.63 15.74 17.38
C PRO A 195 -3.08 15.40 15.99
N ILE A 196 -1.80 15.65 15.71
CA ILE A 196 -1.23 15.48 14.34
C ILE A 196 -1.23 14.03 13.85
N PRO A 197 -0.83 13.01 14.63
CA PRO A 197 -0.93 11.61 14.21
C PRO A 197 -2.36 11.17 13.93
N THR A 198 -3.33 11.64 14.70
CA THR A 198 -4.75 11.33 14.50
C THR A 198 -5.27 11.94 13.19
N VAL A 199 -4.88 13.18 12.87
CA VAL A 199 -5.17 13.79 11.56
C VAL A 199 -4.52 12.96 10.44
N GLY A 200 -3.28 12.52 10.63
CA GLY A 200 -2.61 11.60 9.69
C GLY A 200 -3.38 10.30 9.47
N ALA A 201 -3.95 9.72 10.53
CA ALA A 201 -4.80 8.53 10.43
C ALA A 201 -6.07 8.79 9.61
N LEU A 202 -6.74 9.94 9.80
CA LEU A 202 -7.92 10.33 9.04
C LEU A 202 -7.60 10.55 7.55
N LEU A 203 -6.48 11.21 7.26
CA LEU A 203 -6.00 11.40 5.88
C LEU A 203 -5.68 10.05 5.22
N LEU A 204 -5.05 9.14 5.96
CA LEU A 204 -4.75 7.79 5.49
C LEU A 204 -6.03 6.99 5.23
N LEU A 205 -7.05 7.15 6.09
CA LEU A 205 -8.37 6.55 5.90
C LEU A 205 -9.03 7.05 4.62
N ALA A 206 -9.06 8.37 4.40
CA ALA A 206 -9.64 8.97 3.21
C ALA A 206 -8.92 8.51 1.93
N ALA A 207 -7.57 8.53 1.93
CA ALA A 207 -6.76 8.01 0.84
C ALA A 207 -7.02 6.53 0.59
N GLY A 208 -7.06 5.72 1.66
CA GLY A 208 -7.31 4.29 1.59
C GLY A 208 -8.68 3.95 1.00
N MET A 209 -9.72 4.66 1.38
CA MET A 209 -11.07 4.50 0.83
C MET A 209 -11.11 4.86 -0.67
N GLY A 210 -10.48 5.96 -1.07
CA GLY A 210 -10.37 6.37 -2.47
C GLY A 210 -9.62 5.33 -3.31
N LEU A 211 -8.47 4.87 -2.83
CA LEU A 211 -7.66 3.83 -3.49
C LEU A 211 -8.39 2.49 -3.59
N ALA A 212 -9.08 2.05 -2.53
CA ALA A 212 -9.84 0.81 -2.54
C ALA A 212 -11.02 0.88 -3.52
N TRP A 213 -11.71 2.03 -3.57
CA TRP A 213 -12.83 2.24 -4.48
C TRP A 213 -12.39 2.29 -5.94
N THR A 214 -11.39 3.10 -6.26
CA THR A 214 -10.88 3.25 -7.63
C THR A 214 -10.12 2.01 -8.10
N GLY A 215 -9.31 1.40 -7.24
CA GLY A 215 -8.63 0.14 -7.53
C GLY A 215 -9.61 -1.01 -7.79
N GLY A 216 -10.74 -1.06 -7.07
CA GLY A 216 -11.82 -2.01 -7.31
C GLY A 216 -12.48 -1.88 -8.69
N ARG A 217 -12.49 -0.67 -9.28
CA ARG A 217 -13.04 -0.41 -10.63
C ARG A 217 -12.07 -0.75 -11.76
N LEU A 218 -10.76 -0.67 -11.49
CA LEU A 218 -9.73 -1.02 -12.49
C LEU A 218 -9.62 -2.53 -12.72
N LEU A 219 -10.14 -3.33 -11.79
CA LEU A 219 -10.18 -4.78 -11.90
C LEU A 219 -11.53 -5.20 -12.48
N PRO A 220 -11.58 -5.90 -13.64
CA PRO A 220 -12.84 -6.32 -14.25
C PRO A 220 -13.69 -7.12 -13.25
N ARG A 221 -14.97 -6.81 -13.21
CA ARG A 221 -15.95 -7.63 -12.50
C ARG A 221 -16.09 -8.93 -13.28
N SER A 222 -15.75 -10.04 -12.64
CA SER A 222 -16.06 -11.39 -13.16
C SER A 222 -17.55 -11.63 -13.06
#